data_bbccd3f6086b69e704586c8ace9fde52
#
_entry.id   bbccd3f6086b69e704586c8ace9fde52
#
_cell.length_a   1.000
_cell.length_b   1.000
_cell.length_c   1.000
_cell.angle_alpha   90.00
_cell.angle_beta   90.00
_cell.angle_gamma   90.00
#
_symmetry.space_group_name_H-M   'P 1'
#
loop_
_entity.id
_entity.type
_entity.pdbx_description
1 polymer ?
#
loop_
_entity_poly.entity_id
_entity_poly.type
_entity_poly.pdbx_seq_one_letter_code
_entity_poly.pdbx_strand_id
1 'polypeptide(L)'
;MTEANTPQPQDAAGEYLLYDVYMTRVYIADAKPEERTALRVLLLDLNMEIIGEAADWVTTLSQAPVSGTDMLLIDWDLLPNSQTAALEEIRRACPAALVIVLISHLDARQQAALSAGADAFISKGETPDRVAERLRAVVQSVRA
;
A
#
# COMPACT_ATOMS: atom_id res chain seq x y z
N MET A 1 -26.51 -8.82 -31.24
CA MET A 1 -25.79 -8.64 -31.01
C MET A 1 -25.29 -8.36 -30.48
N THR A 2 -25.53 -8.51 -30.30
CA THR A 2 -24.88 -8.31 -29.91
C THR A 2 -24.18 -8.38 -29.34
N GLU A 3 -24.28 -8.83 -28.95
CA GLU A 3 -23.42 -8.77 -28.34
C GLU A 3 -22.78 -8.07 -28.11
N ALA A 4 -23.30 -7.64 -28.30
CA ALA A 4 -22.27 -6.82 -28.39
C ALA A 4 -22.13 -5.80 -27.50
N ASN A 5 -22.96 -5.50 -26.92
CA ASN A 5 -22.51 -4.84 -26.08
C ASN A 5 -21.99 -5.49 -25.03
N THR A 6 -21.99 -6.58 -25.08
CA THR A 6 -21.05 -7.37 -24.30
C THR A 6 -19.68 -7.00 -24.74
N PRO A 7 -18.79 -6.66 -23.81
CA PRO A 7 -17.43 -6.33 -24.19
C PRO A 7 -16.84 -7.47 -24.98
N GLN A 8 -16.18 -7.13 -26.05
CA GLN A 8 -15.51 -8.14 -26.82
C GLN A 8 -14.32 -8.68 -26.06
N PRO A 9 -13.96 -9.94 -26.24
CA PRO A 9 -12.88 -10.52 -25.47
C PRO A 9 -11.57 -9.74 -25.54
N GLN A 10 -11.23 -9.23 -26.69
CA GLN A 10 -9.99 -8.47 -26.80
C GLN A 10 -10.08 -7.12 -26.08
N ASP A 11 -11.24 -6.47 -26.17
CA ASP A 11 -11.43 -5.22 -25.47
C ASP A 11 -11.48 -5.47 -23.96
N ALA A 12 -12.18 -6.51 -23.59
CA ALA A 12 -12.27 -6.88 -22.19
C ALA A 12 -10.92 -7.24 -21.62
N ALA A 13 -10.08 -7.91 -22.39
CA ALA A 13 -8.76 -8.27 -21.92
C ALA A 13 -7.91 -7.04 -21.64
N GLY A 14 -7.97 -6.04 -22.52
CA GLY A 14 -7.26 -4.80 -22.31
C GLY A 14 -7.77 -4.05 -21.10
N GLU A 15 -9.08 -4.02 -20.94
CA GLU A 15 -9.68 -3.37 -19.78
C GLU A 15 -9.34 -4.11 -18.50
N TYR A 16 -9.32 -5.42 -18.51
CA TYR A 16 -8.96 -6.19 -17.34
C TYR A 16 -7.54 -5.92 -16.89
N LEU A 17 -6.60 -5.79 -17.81
CA LEU A 17 -5.24 -5.49 -17.47
C LEU A 17 -5.12 -4.12 -16.81
N LEU A 18 -5.80 -3.11 -17.36
CA LEU A 18 -5.82 -1.80 -16.75
C LEU A 18 -6.50 -1.84 -15.40
N TYR A 19 -7.59 -2.57 -15.31
CA TYR A 19 -8.35 -2.69 -14.09
C TYR A 19 -7.50 -3.33 -12.98
N ASP A 20 -6.76 -4.39 -13.30
CA ASP A 20 -5.87 -5.03 -12.33
C ASP A 20 -4.82 -4.07 -11.81
N VAL A 21 -4.26 -3.24 -12.69
CA VAL A 21 -3.27 -2.24 -12.27
C VAL A 21 -3.88 -1.24 -11.30
N TYR A 22 -5.11 -0.79 -11.59
CA TYR A 22 -5.76 0.23 -10.77
C TYR A 22 -6.48 -0.35 -9.57
N MET A 23 -6.74 -1.67 -9.56
CA MET A 23 -7.46 -2.30 -8.45
C MET A 23 -6.49 -2.97 -7.48
N THR A 24 -5.39 -2.31 -7.22
CA THR A 24 -4.46 -2.73 -6.17
C THR A 24 -5.19 -2.77 -4.83
N ARG A 25 -5.07 -3.88 -4.12
CA ARG A 25 -5.71 -4.07 -2.82
C ARG A 25 -4.75 -3.59 -1.73
N VAL A 26 -5.24 -2.68 -0.90
CA VAL A 26 -4.40 -1.98 0.07
C VAL A 26 -4.90 -2.24 1.49
N TYR A 27 -3.97 -2.49 2.39
CA TYR A 27 -4.22 -2.58 3.82
C TYR A 27 -3.54 -1.38 4.49
N ILE A 28 -4.26 -0.67 5.36
CA ILE A 28 -3.76 0.53 6.04
C ILE A 28 -3.52 0.23 7.51
N ALA A 29 -2.30 0.45 7.96
CA ALA A 29 -1.93 0.27 9.37
C ALA A 29 -1.44 1.61 9.92
N ASP A 30 -2.29 2.28 10.69
CA ASP A 30 -2.00 3.61 11.24
C ASP A 30 -2.87 3.81 12.47
N ALA A 31 -2.27 4.24 13.57
CA ALA A 31 -2.99 4.39 14.83
C ALA A 31 -3.96 5.57 14.82
N LYS A 32 -3.76 6.56 13.95
CA LYS A 32 -4.53 7.79 13.95
C LYS A 32 -5.70 7.71 12.97
N PRO A 33 -6.95 7.81 13.47
CA PRO A 33 -8.11 7.71 12.58
C PRO A 33 -8.13 8.78 11.48
N GLU A 34 -7.67 9.98 11.78
CA GLU A 34 -7.67 11.05 10.77
C GLU A 34 -6.70 10.76 9.65
N GLU A 35 -5.58 10.11 9.95
CA GLU A 35 -4.62 9.71 8.92
C GLU A 35 -5.19 8.59 8.06
N ARG A 36 -5.86 7.62 8.68
CA ARG A 36 -6.50 6.56 7.91
C ARG A 36 -7.56 7.12 6.98
N THR A 37 -8.34 8.10 7.45
CA THR A 37 -9.35 8.74 6.62
C THR A 37 -8.73 9.45 5.42
N ALA A 38 -7.66 10.20 5.65
CA ALA A 38 -6.97 10.90 4.56
C ALA A 38 -6.41 9.91 3.52
N LEU A 39 -5.84 8.82 4.00
CA LEU A 39 -5.33 7.79 3.09
C LEU A 39 -6.45 7.13 2.29
N ARG A 40 -7.60 6.87 2.91
CA ARG A 40 -8.73 6.30 2.19
C ARG A 40 -9.17 7.18 1.03
N VAL A 41 -9.27 8.48 1.27
CA VAL A 41 -9.67 9.41 0.20
C VAL A 41 -8.67 9.37 -0.94
N LEU A 42 -7.39 9.43 -0.60
CA LEU A 42 -6.34 9.40 -1.60
C LEU A 42 -6.35 8.11 -2.41
N LEU A 43 -6.47 6.98 -1.74
CA LEU A 43 -6.44 5.68 -2.40
C LEU A 43 -7.65 5.47 -3.31
N LEU A 44 -8.81 5.96 -2.90
CA LEU A 44 -10.00 5.89 -3.74
C LEU A 44 -9.82 6.72 -5.01
N ASP A 45 -9.18 7.89 -4.91
CA ASP A 45 -8.85 8.68 -6.08
C ASP A 45 -7.92 7.95 -7.04
N LEU A 46 -7.09 7.05 -6.51
CA LEU A 46 -6.18 6.27 -7.33
C LEU A 46 -6.80 4.98 -7.85
N ASN A 47 -8.09 4.78 -7.60
CA ASN A 47 -8.81 3.54 -7.97
C ASN A 47 -8.20 2.31 -7.32
N MET A 48 -7.74 2.45 -6.09
CA MET A 48 -7.24 1.34 -5.30
C MET A 48 -8.31 0.89 -4.30
N GLU A 49 -8.32 -0.39 -4.00
CA GLU A 49 -9.31 -0.97 -3.12
C GLU A 49 -8.73 -1.12 -1.71
N ILE A 50 -9.42 -0.57 -0.71
CA ILE A 50 -8.99 -0.70 0.69
C ILE A 50 -9.68 -1.93 1.26
N ILE A 51 -8.89 -2.94 1.59
CA ILE A 51 -9.43 -4.23 2.04
C ILE A 51 -9.37 -4.38 3.55
N GLY A 52 -8.71 -3.48 4.26
CA GLY A 52 -8.67 -3.54 5.71
C GLY A 52 -7.88 -2.39 6.30
N GLU A 53 -8.08 -2.19 7.60
CA GLU A 53 -7.38 -1.16 8.36
C GLU A 53 -7.11 -1.67 9.76
N ALA A 54 -6.01 -1.25 10.35
CA ALA A 54 -5.67 -1.58 11.72
C ALA A 54 -5.07 -0.35 12.40
N ALA A 55 -5.31 -0.26 13.71
CA ALA A 55 -4.80 0.83 14.53
C ALA A 55 -3.62 0.42 15.39
N ASP A 56 -3.19 -0.84 15.34
CA ASP A 56 -2.09 -1.35 16.15
C ASP A 56 -1.34 -2.44 15.41
N TRP A 57 -0.15 -2.74 15.91
CA TRP A 57 0.74 -3.72 15.27
C TRP A 57 0.19 -5.14 15.36
N VAL A 58 -0.34 -5.52 16.50
CA VAL A 58 -0.82 -6.89 16.70
C VAL A 58 -1.92 -7.23 15.70
N THR A 59 -2.87 -6.31 15.53
CA THR A 59 -3.95 -6.49 14.56
C THR A 59 -3.41 -6.55 13.14
N THR A 60 -2.46 -5.66 12.82
CA THR A 60 -1.84 -5.64 11.49
C THR A 60 -1.19 -6.98 11.17
N LEU A 61 -0.38 -7.47 12.10
CA LEU A 61 0.38 -8.71 11.88
C LEU A 61 -0.53 -9.92 11.75
N SER A 62 -1.68 -9.92 12.42
CA SER A 62 -2.61 -11.05 12.35
C SER A 62 -3.54 -10.97 11.14
N GLN A 63 -3.93 -9.78 10.70
CA GLN A 63 -4.94 -9.63 9.65
C GLN A 63 -4.37 -9.43 8.26
N ALA A 64 -3.30 -8.63 8.12
CA ALA A 64 -2.77 -8.34 6.81
C ALA A 64 -2.34 -9.59 6.04
N PRO A 65 -1.67 -10.58 6.66
CA PRO A 65 -1.24 -11.76 5.91
C PRO A 65 -2.36 -12.57 5.30
N VAL A 66 -3.55 -12.56 5.91
CA VAL A 66 -4.68 -13.35 5.42
C VAL A 66 -5.68 -12.53 4.64
N SER A 67 -5.41 -11.24 4.45
CA SER A 67 -6.35 -10.33 3.79
C SER A 67 -6.24 -10.35 2.27
N GLY A 68 -5.16 -10.87 1.72
CA GLY A 68 -4.93 -10.81 0.28
C GLY A 68 -4.44 -9.46 -0.19
N THR A 69 -3.78 -8.71 0.68
CA THR A 69 -3.32 -7.37 0.32
C THR A 69 -2.18 -7.42 -0.70
N ASP A 70 -2.20 -6.47 -1.63
CA ASP A 70 -1.13 -6.26 -2.60
C ASP A 70 -0.16 -5.19 -2.13
N MET A 71 -0.61 -4.27 -1.31
CA MET A 71 0.19 -3.18 -0.82
C MET A 71 -0.19 -2.85 0.62
N LEU A 72 0.79 -2.76 1.47
CA LEU A 72 0.60 -2.49 2.88
C LEU A 72 1.20 -1.12 3.20
N LEU A 73 0.37 -0.20 3.67
CA LEU A 73 0.81 1.12 4.11
C LEU A 73 0.90 1.11 5.63
N ILE A 74 2.10 1.29 6.16
CA ILE A 74 2.35 1.21 7.60
C ILE A 74 2.96 2.49 8.10
N ASP A 75 2.34 3.08 9.12
CA ASP A 75 2.92 4.21 9.84
C ASP A 75 4.14 3.75 10.64
N TRP A 76 5.24 4.47 10.49
CA TRP A 76 6.47 4.17 11.22
C TRP A 76 6.25 4.07 12.73
N ASP A 77 5.41 4.97 13.27
CA ASP A 77 5.17 5.02 14.70
C ASP A 77 4.32 3.86 15.21
N LEU A 78 3.70 3.11 14.30
CA LEU A 78 2.95 1.91 14.68
C LEU A 78 3.87 0.72 14.96
N LEU A 79 5.04 0.73 14.38
CA LEU A 79 5.98 -0.40 14.49
C LEU A 79 6.50 -0.52 15.91
N PRO A 80 6.72 -1.75 16.40
CA PRO A 80 7.30 -1.94 17.72
C PRO A 80 8.76 -1.49 17.77
N ASN A 81 9.34 -1.54 18.96
CA ASN A 81 10.64 -0.92 19.25
C ASN A 81 11.75 -1.28 18.27
N SER A 82 11.80 -2.51 17.81
CA SER A 82 12.78 -2.88 16.78
C SER A 82 12.09 -2.79 15.41
N GLN A 83 12.10 -1.61 14.82
CA GLN A 83 11.41 -1.38 13.57
C GLN A 83 11.91 -2.25 12.43
N THR A 84 13.24 -2.44 12.36
CA THR A 84 13.81 -3.28 11.30
C THR A 84 13.33 -4.72 11.42
N ALA A 85 13.32 -5.26 12.64
CA ALA A 85 12.84 -6.63 12.87
C ALA A 85 11.37 -6.77 12.56
N ALA A 86 10.57 -5.73 12.90
CA ALA A 86 9.14 -5.74 12.61
C ALA A 86 8.89 -5.72 11.10
N LEU A 87 9.64 -4.91 10.37
CA LEU A 87 9.51 -4.87 8.91
C LEU A 87 9.88 -6.21 8.28
N GLU A 88 10.93 -6.85 8.78
CA GLU A 88 11.30 -8.17 8.30
C GLU A 88 10.20 -9.19 8.57
N GLU A 89 9.59 -9.10 9.74
CA GLU A 89 8.52 -10.02 10.13
C GLU A 89 7.31 -9.89 9.22
N ILE A 90 6.85 -8.66 8.99
CA ILE A 90 5.67 -8.45 8.16
C ILE A 90 5.98 -8.80 6.70
N ARG A 91 7.21 -8.60 6.27
CA ARG A 91 7.61 -8.94 4.93
C ARG A 91 7.57 -10.45 4.70
N ARG A 92 8.02 -11.21 5.69
CA ARG A 92 7.93 -12.68 5.62
C ARG A 92 6.48 -13.15 5.66
N ALA A 93 5.63 -12.46 6.42
CA ALA A 93 4.23 -12.83 6.54
C ALA A 93 3.42 -12.47 5.30
N CYS A 94 3.84 -11.43 4.57
CA CYS A 94 3.16 -10.97 3.36
C CYS A 94 4.17 -10.90 2.21
N PRO A 95 4.69 -12.04 1.75
CA PRO A 95 5.81 -12.03 0.80
C PRO A 95 5.47 -11.45 -0.56
N ALA A 96 4.21 -11.44 -0.93
CA ALA A 96 3.79 -10.91 -2.23
C ALA A 96 3.35 -9.46 -2.18
N ALA A 97 3.28 -8.87 -0.98
CA ALA A 97 2.80 -7.51 -0.83
C ALA A 97 3.94 -6.51 -0.87
N LEU A 98 3.66 -5.33 -1.43
CA LEU A 98 4.55 -4.19 -1.32
C LEU A 98 4.40 -3.59 0.07
N VAL A 99 5.52 -3.31 0.73
CA VAL A 99 5.51 -2.69 2.06
C VAL A 99 5.98 -1.25 1.93
N ILE A 100 5.08 -0.32 2.19
CA ILE A 100 5.35 1.11 2.11
C ILE A 100 5.24 1.69 3.51
N VAL A 101 6.27 2.39 3.95
CA VAL A 101 6.30 2.97 5.29
C VAL A 101 6.06 4.48 5.21
N LEU A 102 5.19 4.97 6.08
CA LEU A 102 4.85 6.39 6.18
C LEU A 102 5.61 6.97 7.37
N ILE A 103 6.34 8.06 7.16
CA ILE A 103 7.16 8.67 8.21
C ILE A 103 6.91 10.17 8.30
N SER A 104 6.91 10.68 9.54
CA SER A 104 6.71 12.12 9.76
C SER A 104 7.99 12.92 9.49
N HIS A 105 9.11 12.37 9.87
CA HIS A 105 10.41 13.02 9.68
C HIS A 105 11.37 12.05 9.04
N LEU A 106 12.02 12.51 7.98
CA LEU A 106 12.93 11.68 7.22
C LEU A 106 14.36 12.08 7.59
N ASP A 107 15.05 11.22 8.33
CA ASP A 107 16.46 11.42 8.60
C ASP A 107 17.27 10.23 8.08
N ALA A 108 18.60 10.38 8.07
CA ALA A 108 19.47 9.37 7.46
C ALA A 108 19.36 8.01 8.15
N ARG A 109 19.12 8.02 9.46
CA ARG A 109 19.03 6.77 10.21
C ARG A 109 17.75 6.02 9.89
N GLN A 110 16.63 6.74 9.76
CA GLN A 110 15.37 6.14 9.37
C GLN A 110 15.47 5.59 7.94
N GLN A 111 16.08 6.35 7.04
CA GLN A 111 16.26 5.87 5.67
C GLN A 111 17.06 4.58 5.62
N ALA A 112 18.14 4.51 6.38
CA ALA A 112 18.98 3.31 6.40
C ALA A 112 18.20 2.11 6.92
N ALA A 113 17.41 2.29 7.97
CA ALA A 113 16.61 1.21 8.54
C ALA A 113 15.52 0.76 7.56
N LEU A 114 14.88 1.70 6.89
CA LEU A 114 13.82 1.41 5.94
C LEU A 114 14.33 0.70 4.71
N SER A 115 15.52 1.06 4.25
CA SER A 115 16.10 0.43 3.06
C SER A 115 16.29 -1.07 3.23
N ALA A 116 16.35 -1.55 4.46
CA ALA A 116 16.54 -2.96 4.73
C ALA A 116 15.24 -3.76 4.71
N GLY A 117 14.08 -3.11 4.84
CA GLY A 117 12.83 -3.86 4.99
C GLY A 117 11.63 -3.37 4.21
N ALA A 118 11.62 -2.11 3.78
CA ALA A 118 10.48 -1.55 3.06
C ALA A 118 10.77 -1.46 1.56
N ASP A 119 9.73 -1.59 0.75
CA ASP A 119 9.86 -1.40 -0.69
C ASP A 119 9.94 0.08 -1.03
N ALA A 120 9.32 0.92 -0.23
CA ALA A 120 9.37 2.36 -0.40
C ALA A 120 8.97 3.03 0.89
N PHE A 121 9.24 4.33 1.00
CA PHE A 121 8.75 5.12 2.11
C PHE A 121 8.24 6.46 1.59
N ILE A 122 7.32 7.04 2.32
CA ILE A 122 6.65 8.28 1.95
C ILE A 122 6.65 9.18 3.18
N SER A 123 7.01 10.45 2.97
CA SER A 123 6.96 11.44 4.04
C SER A 123 5.54 11.96 4.20
N LYS A 124 5.05 11.99 5.42
CA LYS A 124 3.71 12.50 5.70
C LYS A 124 3.60 14.01 5.43
N GLY A 125 4.71 14.71 5.32
CA GLY A 125 4.70 16.12 4.99
C GLY A 125 4.53 16.42 3.52
N GLU A 126 4.54 15.41 2.66
CA GLU A 126 4.35 15.63 1.24
C GLU A 126 2.88 15.93 0.92
N THR A 127 2.66 16.65 -0.19
CA THR A 127 1.29 16.94 -0.63
C THR A 127 0.62 15.67 -1.09
N PRO A 128 -0.73 15.63 -1.07
CA PRO A 128 -1.44 14.45 -1.57
C PRO A 128 -1.07 14.09 -3.00
N ASP A 129 -0.85 15.06 -3.86
CA ASP A 129 -0.46 14.79 -5.25
C ASP A 129 0.87 14.07 -5.34
N ARG A 130 1.85 14.47 -4.49
CA ARG A 130 3.15 13.83 -4.47
C ARG A 130 3.05 12.41 -3.92
N VAL A 131 2.24 12.21 -2.89
CA VAL A 131 2.03 10.88 -2.33
C VAL A 131 1.40 9.98 -3.40
N ALA A 132 0.40 10.50 -4.12
CA ALA A 132 -0.24 9.75 -5.19
C ALA A 132 0.75 9.34 -6.27
N GLU A 133 1.63 10.26 -6.67
CA GLU A 133 2.66 9.97 -7.66
C GLU A 133 3.58 8.83 -7.21
N ARG A 134 4.00 8.88 -5.94
CA ARG A 134 4.89 7.86 -5.41
C ARG A 134 4.23 6.50 -5.36
N LEU A 135 2.97 6.44 -4.95
CA LEU A 135 2.24 5.18 -4.89
C LEU A 135 2.07 4.57 -6.28
N ARG A 136 1.72 5.40 -7.27
CA ARG A 136 1.63 4.92 -8.65
C ARG A 136 2.96 4.38 -9.14
N ALA A 137 4.03 5.11 -8.85
CA ALA A 137 5.37 4.71 -9.31
C ALA A 137 5.79 3.38 -8.72
N VAL A 138 5.52 3.15 -7.43
CA VAL A 138 5.88 1.89 -6.77
C VAL A 138 5.10 0.73 -7.39
N VAL A 139 3.80 0.90 -7.59
CA VAL A 139 2.97 -0.15 -8.17
C VAL A 139 3.42 -0.45 -9.59
N GLN A 140 3.68 0.58 -10.38
CA GLN A 140 4.10 0.39 -11.77
C GLN A 140 5.46 -0.26 -11.89
N SER A 141 6.38 0.06 -10.98
CA SER A 141 7.73 -0.51 -11.05
C SER A 141 7.72 -2.02 -10.83
N VAL A 142 6.76 -2.52 -10.07
CA VAL A 142 6.64 -3.96 -9.82
C VAL A 142 5.88 -4.65 -10.94
N ARG A 143 4.88 -3.98 -11.51
CA ARG A 143 4.06 -4.59 -12.55
C ARG A 143 4.63 -4.43 -13.95
N ALA A 144 5.54 -3.49 -14.09
CA ALA A 144 6.23 -3.33 -15.37
C ALA A 144 7.26 -4.44 -15.55
#